data_ec87792737c663bcaef1d1362442014d
#
_entry.id   ec87792737c663bcaef1d1362442014d
#
_cell.length_a   1.000
_cell.length_b   1.000
_cell.length_c   1.000
_cell.angle_alpha   90.00
_cell.angle_beta   90.00
_cell.angle_gamma   90.00
#
_symmetry.space_group_name_H-M   'P 1'
#
loop_
_entity.id
_entity.type
_entity.pdbx_description
1 polymer ?
#
loop_
_entity_poly.entity_id
_entity_poly.type
_entity_poly.pdbx_seq_one_letter_code
_entity_poly.pdbx_strand_id
1 'polypeptide(L)'
;DETNLIDPNQIRTNIELINTYTVLIKSPAIIEKVIDDLSLDASFLDINDRVTVNTTQNSQVVEIVVQDKDPKAAADIANRIAEVFKQEVGSLMSVNNINILAAASVQEPYGALSPDIIRNIMIGFALGLFCAIGTAFLFEYLDPTVRSERDIVYEIGIPIIGNIPE
;
A
#
# COMPACT_ATOMS: atom_id res chain seq x y z
N ASP A 1 8.32 33.52 -35.37
CA ASP A 1 8.48 32.19 -34.73
C ASP A 1 9.31 32.33 -33.47
N GLU A 2 8.67 32.67 -32.36
CA GLU A 2 9.29 32.60 -31.05
C GLU A 2 9.33 31.12 -30.63
N THR A 3 10.43 30.46 -30.92
CA THR A 3 10.78 29.18 -30.29
C THR A 3 10.92 29.41 -28.80
N ASN A 4 9.90 29.04 -28.06
CA ASN A 4 9.87 29.04 -26.61
C ASN A 4 10.87 27.96 -26.12
N LEU A 5 12.16 28.31 -26.10
CA LEU A 5 13.22 27.49 -25.56
C LEU A 5 12.99 27.43 -24.05
N ILE A 6 12.44 26.32 -23.60
CA ILE A 6 12.31 26.01 -22.17
C ILE A 6 13.73 26.01 -21.58
N ASP A 7 14.03 27.03 -20.79
CA ASP A 7 15.35 27.17 -20.14
C ASP A 7 15.54 26.02 -19.12
N PRO A 8 16.57 25.19 -19.28
CA PRO A 8 16.86 24.09 -18.35
C PRO A 8 17.02 24.55 -16.90
N ASN A 9 17.41 25.80 -16.68
CA ASN A 9 17.54 26.38 -15.35
C ASN A 9 16.15 26.64 -14.71
N GLN A 10 15.14 27.01 -15.49
CA GLN A 10 13.77 27.16 -14.99
C GLN A 10 13.18 25.82 -14.55
N ILE A 11 13.50 24.74 -15.26
CA ILE A 11 13.05 23.40 -14.88
C ILE A 11 13.69 22.98 -13.56
N ARG A 12 14.97 23.20 -13.36
CA ARG A 12 15.67 22.89 -12.10
C ARG A 12 15.11 23.68 -10.92
N THR A 13 14.91 24.98 -11.10
CA THR A 13 14.33 25.84 -10.06
C THR A 13 12.92 25.37 -9.67
N ASN A 14 12.11 24.96 -10.64
CA ASN A 14 10.77 24.45 -10.37
C ASN A 14 10.79 23.13 -9.59
N ILE A 15 11.73 22.22 -9.87
CA ILE A 15 11.88 20.95 -9.13
C ILE A 15 12.32 21.20 -7.68
N GLU A 16 13.24 22.13 -7.45
CA GLU A 16 13.69 22.50 -6.10
C GLU A 16 12.56 23.13 -5.27
N LEU A 17 11.70 23.94 -5.89
CA LEU A 17 10.51 24.50 -5.24
C LEU A 17 9.52 23.41 -4.82
N ILE A 18 9.30 22.38 -5.64
CA ILE A 18 8.40 21.28 -5.34
C ILE A 18 8.88 20.47 -4.14
N ASN A 19 10.18 20.19 -4.05
CA ASN A 19 10.76 19.53 -2.89
C ASN A 19 10.58 20.37 -1.62
N THR A 20 10.73 21.66 -1.72
CA THR A 20 10.49 22.61 -0.61
C THR A 20 9.02 22.55 -0.16
N TYR A 21 8.06 22.52 -1.10
CA TYR A 21 6.64 22.42 -0.77
C TYR A 21 6.30 21.11 -0.06
N THR A 22 6.90 19.99 -0.47
CA THR A 22 6.71 18.70 0.20
C THR A 22 7.13 18.76 1.67
N VAL A 23 8.29 19.38 1.94
CA VAL A 23 8.78 19.55 3.31
C VAL A 23 7.90 20.51 4.11
N LEU A 24 7.45 21.61 3.50
CA LEU A 24 6.59 22.58 4.17
C LEU A 24 5.22 22.00 4.53
N ILE A 25 4.59 21.26 3.62
CA ILE A 25 3.29 20.59 3.86
C ILE A 25 3.35 19.68 5.09
N LYS A 26 4.46 18.96 5.28
CA LYS A 26 4.68 18.06 6.42
C LYS A 26 5.30 18.74 7.64
N SER A 27 5.44 20.05 7.62
CA SER A 27 6.03 20.79 8.75
C SER A 27 5.08 20.87 9.94
N PRO A 28 5.61 20.97 11.17
CA PRO A 28 4.78 21.19 12.37
C PRO A 28 3.87 22.42 12.23
N ALA A 29 4.35 23.49 11.60
CA ALA A 29 3.58 24.73 11.43
C ALA A 29 2.26 24.54 10.67
N ILE A 30 2.26 23.62 9.68
CA ILE A 30 1.05 23.30 8.91
C ILE A 30 0.20 22.26 9.64
N ILE A 31 0.81 21.16 10.08
CA ILE A 31 0.08 20.03 10.66
C ILE A 31 -0.57 20.40 12.00
N GLU A 32 0.13 21.11 12.89
CA GLU A 32 -0.43 21.54 14.18
C GLU A 32 -1.60 22.50 13.98
N LYS A 33 -1.50 23.42 13.02
CA LYS A 33 -2.61 24.32 12.68
C LYS A 33 -3.83 23.55 12.17
N VAL A 34 -3.63 22.49 11.39
CA VAL A 34 -4.73 21.62 10.93
C VAL A 34 -5.37 20.86 12.09
N ILE A 35 -4.57 20.37 13.03
CA ILE A 35 -5.05 19.70 14.25
C ILE A 35 -5.93 20.65 15.06
N ASP A 36 -5.46 21.88 15.28
CA ASP A 36 -6.20 22.91 16.02
C ASP A 36 -7.49 23.31 15.31
N ASP A 37 -7.43 23.58 14.01
CA ASP A 37 -8.56 24.03 13.21
C ASP A 37 -9.68 22.99 13.12
N LEU A 38 -9.33 21.70 13.05
CA LEU A 38 -10.29 20.60 13.00
C LEU A 38 -10.57 20.01 14.39
N SER A 39 -9.95 20.54 15.44
CA SER A 39 -10.06 20.03 16.82
C SER A 39 -9.82 18.53 16.92
N LEU A 40 -8.77 18.04 16.27
CA LEU A 40 -8.45 16.62 16.24
C LEU A 40 -7.81 16.18 17.55
N ASP A 41 -8.27 15.08 18.11
CA ASP A 41 -7.61 14.40 19.25
C ASP A 41 -6.47 13.50 18.73
N ALA A 42 -5.43 14.14 18.19
CA ALA A 42 -4.28 13.47 17.59
C ALA A 42 -3.03 14.33 17.74
N SER A 43 -1.87 13.67 17.88
CA SER A 43 -0.58 14.37 17.92
C SER A 43 -0.10 14.73 16.50
N PHE A 44 0.88 15.63 16.43
CA PHE A 44 1.59 15.95 15.19
C PHE A 44 2.11 14.68 14.48
N LEU A 45 2.73 13.75 15.22
CA LEU A 45 3.29 12.53 14.67
C LEU A 45 2.20 11.62 14.07
N ASP A 46 1.06 11.50 14.76
CA ASP A 46 -0.06 10.66 14.29
C ASP A 46 -0.60 11.15 12.95
N ILE A 47 -0.78 12.46 12.79
CA ILE A 47 -1.25 13.03 11.53
C ILE A 47 -0.16 12.99 10.46
N ASN A 48 1.09 13.33 10.81
CA ASN A 48 2.20 13.33 9.87
C ASN A 48 2.46 11.94 9.24
N ASP A 49 2.27 10.86 10.00
CA ASP A 49 2.43 9.49 9.52
C ASP A 49 1.30 9.06 8.56
N ARG A 50 0.11 9.65 8.71
CA ARG A 50 -1.03 9.41 7.83
C ARG A 50 -0.99 10.24 6.54
N VAL A 51 -0.15 11.29 6.50
CA VAL A 51 -0.03 12.20 5.36
C VAL A 51 1.11 11.77 4.45
N THR A 52 0.80 11.51 3.19
CA THR A 52 1.77 11.29 2.13
C THR A 52 1.67 12.39 1.09
N VAL A 53 2.80 12.96 0.69
CA VAL A 53 2.86 13.99 -0.35
C VAL A 53 3.55 13.40 -1.56
N ASN A 54 2.81 13.29 -2.65
CA ASN A 54 3.29 12.77 -3.92
C ASN A 54 3.57 13.91 -4.90
N THR A 55 4.65 13.78 -5.65
CA THR A 55 5.00 14.70 -6.73
C THR A 55 5.31 13.88 -7.97
N THR A 56 4.83 14.33 -9.13
CA THR A 56 5.15 13.69 -10.41
C THR A 56 6.38 14.36 -11.00
N GLN A 57 7.33 13.59 -11.51
CA GLN A 57 8.52 14.12 -12.15
C GLN A 57 8.14 15.09 -13.27
N ASN A 58 8.81 16.24 -13.30
CA ASN A 58 8.58 17.34 -14.26
C ASN A 58 7.15 17.95 -14.22
N SER A 59 6.41 17.77 -13.12
CA SER A 59 5.11 18.38 -12.89
C SER A 59 5.18 19.39 -11.76
N GLN A 60 4.40 20.46 -11.86
CA GLN A 60 4.19 21.43 -10.77
C GLN A 60 3.01 21.04 -9.87
N VAL A 61 2.47 19.85 -10.05
CA VAL A 61 1.36 19.32 -9.26
C VAL A 61 1.88 18.57 -8.06
N VAL A 62 1.36 18.92 -6.89
CA VAL A 62 1.59 18.23 -5.62
C VAL A 62 0.27 17.59 -5.20
N GLU A 63 0.32 16.30 -4.93
CA GLU A 63 -0.83 15.53 -4.45
C GLU A 63 -0.65 15.25 -2.95
N ILE A 64 -1.67 15.58 -2.17
CA ILE A 64 -1.73 15.29 -0.73
C ILE A 64 -2.66 14.11 -0.53
N VAL A 65 -2.13 13.01 -0.02
CA VAL A 65 -2.87 11.79 0.28
C VAL A 65 -2.91 11.60 1.78
N VAL A 66 -4.11 11.47 2.34
CA VAL A 66 -4.31 11.20 3.77
C VAL A 66 -4.97 9.85 3.95
N GLN A 67 -4.42 9.04 4.85
CA GLN A 67 -4.96 7.75 5.22
C GLN A 67 -5.64 7.84 6.58
N ASP A 68 -6.92 7.55 6.64
CA ASP A 68 -7.67 7.46 7.89
C ASP A 68 -8.69 6.31 7.82
N LYS A 69 -9.17 5.88 9.00
CA LYS A 69 -10.23 4.86 9.10
C LYS A 69 -11.57 5.42 8.63
N ASP A 70 -11.79 6.72 8.83
CA ASP A 70 -12.96 7.44 8.36
C ASP A 70 -12.62 8.21 7.07
N PRO A 71 -13.19 7.84 5.92
CA PRO A 71 -12.95 8.52 4.65
C PRO A 71 -13.30 10.02 4.68
N LYS A 72 -14.29 10.40 5.49
CA LYS A 72 -14.67 11.80 5.65
C LYS A 72 -13.59 12.57 6.39
N ALA A 73 -13.08 12.03 7.50
CA ALA A 73 -11.98 12.63 8.24
C ALA A 73 -10.72 12.75 7.36
N ALA A 74 -10.40 11.73 6.56
CA ALA A 74 -9.30 11.78 5.62
C ALA A 74 -9.44 12.94 4.62
N ALA A 75 -10.62 13.11 4.04
CA ALA A 75 -10.89 14.19 3.09
C ALA A 75 -10.84 15.58 3.75
N ASP A 76 -11.40 15.72 4.94
CA ASP A 76 -11.40 16.98 5.70
C ASP A 76 -9.95 17.39 6.07
N ILE A 77 -9.14 16.45 6.54
CA ILE A 77 -7.72 16.68 6.84
C ILE A 77 -6.95 17.07 5.57
N ALA A 78 -7.11 16.35 4.47
CA ALA A 78 -6.40 16.64 3.22
C ALA A 78 -6.74 18.03 2.69
N ASN A 79 -8.03 18.40 2.68
CA ASN A 79 -8.49 19.69 2.25
C ASN A 79 -7.97 20.82 3.16
N ARG A 80 -7.99 20.58 4.49
CA ARG A 80 -7.51 21.59 5.42
C ARG A 80 -6.01 21.80 5.32
N ILE A 81 -5.21 20.72 5.11
CA ILE A 81 -3.78 20.85 4.83
C ILE A 81 -3.54 21.73 3.58
N ALA A 82 -4.26 21.48 2.50
CA ALA A 82 -4.12 22.25 1.26
C ALA A 82 -4.46 23.74 1.46
N GLU A 83 -5.52 24.06 2.21
CA GLU A 83 -5.91 25.42 2.52
C GLU A 83 -4.89 26.14 3.40
N VAL A 84 -4.46 25.51 4.51
CA VAL A 84 -3.46 26.07 5.43
C VAL A 84 -2.14 26.28 4.69
N PHE A 85 -1.70 25.30 3.89
CA PHE A 85 -0.50 25.42 3.07
C PHE A 85 -0.58 26.61 2.11
N LYS A 86 -1.71 26.77 1.39
CA LYS A 86 -1.93 27.91 0.48
C LYS A 86 -1.83 29.25 1.20
N GLN A 87 -2.41 29.35 2.40
CA GLN A 87 -2.40 30.57 3.21
C GLN A 87 -0.99 30.91 3.71
N GLU A 88 -0.30 29.93 4.30
CA GLU A 88 1.03 30.13 4.89
C GLU A 88 2.09 30.42 3.83
N VAL A 89 2.12 29.68 2.73
CA VAL A 89 3.10 29.91 1.65
C VAL A 89 2.83 31.23 0.95
N GLY A 90 1.57 31.61 0.74
CA GLY A 90 1.19 32.91 0.19
C GLY A 90 1.74 34.08 1.03
N SER A 91 1.73 33.91 2.36
CA SER A 91 2.24 34.94 3.30
C SER A 91 3.77 34.98 3.37
N LEU A 92 4.43 33.81 3.35
CA LEU A 92 5.88 33.69 3.55
C LEU A 92 6.70 33.98 2.29
N MET A 93 6.20 33.60 1.12
CA MET A 93 6.96 33.65 -0.13
C MET A 93 6.45 34.70 -1.13
N SER A 94 5.42 35.47 -0.80
CA SER A 94 4.75 36.42 -1.70
C SER A 94 4.34 35.81 -3.06
N VAL A 95 4.06 34.52 -3.08
CA VAL A 95 3.74 33.72 -4.26
C VAL A 95 2.22 33.49 -4.28
N ASN A 96 1.51 34.23 -5.10
CA ASN A 96 0.05 34.11 -5.22
C ASN A 96 -0.42 33.09 -6.28
N ASN A 97 0.46 32.15 -6.68
CA ASN A 97 0.19 31.24 -7.79
C ASN A 97 -0.16 29.81 -7.35
N ILE A 98 -0.42 29.56 -6.05
CA ILE A 98 -0.86 28.25 -5.58
C ILE A 98 -2.36 28.12 -5.75
N ASN A 99 -2.78 27.20 -6.60
CA ASN A 99 -4.18 26.88 -6.83
C ASN A 99 -4.48 25.45 -6.41
N ILE A 100 -5.59 25.29 -5.68
CA ILE A 100 -6.14 23.95 -5.41
C ILE A 100 -6.88 23.51 -6.66
N LEU A 101 -6.34 22.51 -7.36
CA LEU A 101 -6.88 21.99 -8.62
C LEU A 101 -8.10 21.09 -8.38
N ALA A 102 -8.05 20.26 -7.34
CA ALA A 102 -9.13 19.38 -6.96
C ALA A 102 -9.15 19.26 -5.43
N ALA A 103 -10.33 19.44 -4.84
CA ALA A 103 -10.52 19.15 -3.43
C ALA A 103 -10.68 17.65 -3.22
N ALA A 104 -10.17 17.15 -2.10
CA ALA A 104 -10.44 15.78 -1.68
C ALA A 104 -11.95 15.66 -1.42
N SER A 105 -12.59 14.72 -2.07
CA SER A 105 -14.00 14.41 -1.87
C SER A 105 -14.15 12.97 -1.45
N VAL A 106 -15.09 12.72 -0.55
CA VAL A 106 -15.55 11.37 -0.27
C VAL A 106 -16.37 10.93 -1.49
N GLN A 107 -15.71 10.53 -2.55
CA GLN A 107 -16.38 9.79 -3.61
C GLN A 107 -16.52 8.35 -3.11
N GLU A 108 -17.75 7.85 -3.13
CA GLU A 108 -18.14 6.47 -2.81
C GLU A 108 -17.11 5.44 -3.32
N PRO A 109 -16.94 4.34 -2.69
CA PRO A 109 -15.67 3.81 -2.19
C PRO A 109 -14.76 3.45 -3.35
N TYR A 110 -13.79 4.25 -3.66
CA TYR A 110 -12.52 3.68 -4.13
C TYR A 110 -12.07 2.80 -2.98
N GLY A 111 -12.26 1.49 -3.18
CA GLY A 111 -12.29 0.49 -2.16
C GLY A 111 -11.36 0.84 -1.01
N ALA A 112 -11.92 0.93 0.19
CA ALA A 112 -11.13 0.87 1.39
C ALA A 112 -9.94 -0.02 1.06
N LEU A 113 -8.73 0.31 1.50
CA LEU A 113 -7.56 -0.56 1.40
C LEU A 113 -7.91 -1.86 2.16
N SER A 114 -8.94 -2.53 1.63
CA SER A 114 -9.40 -3.82 2.11
C SER A 114 -8.26 -4.76 1.79
N PRO A 115 -7.70 -5.43 2.78
CA PRO A 115 -6.82 -6.54 2.46
C PRO A 115 -7.57 -7.36 1.42
N ASP A 116 -6.93 -7.67 0.28
CA ASP A 116 -7.53 -8.51 -0.77
C ASP A 116 -7.88 -9.88 -0.19
N ILE A 117 -9.03 -9.93 0.53
CA ILE A 117 -9.48 -11.10 1.28
C ILE A 117 -9.55 -12.30 0.34
N ILE A 118 -10.04 -12.10 -0.88
CA ILE A 118 -10.13 -13.15 -1.89
C ILE A 118 -8.73 -13.65 -2.26
N ARG A 119 -7.78 -12.75 -2.49
CA ARG A 119 -6.39 -13.11 -2.81
C ARG A 119 -5.72 -13.84 -1.65
N ASN A 120 -5.91 -13.38 -0.42
CA ASN A 120 -5.34 -14.01 0.76
C ASN A 120 -5.94 -15.40 1.00
N ILE A 121 -7.26 -15.59 0.78
CA ILE A 121 -7.92 -16.89 0.84
C ILE A 121 -7.38 -17.82 -0.24
N MET A 122 -7.20 -17.36 -1.47
CA MET A 122 -6.64 -18.19 -2.56
C MET A 122 -5.21 -18.63 -2.25
N ILE A 123 -4.36 -17.75 -1.74
CA ILE A 123 -3.00 -18.08 -1.33
C ILE A 123 -3.01 -19.10 -0.18
N GLY A 124 -3.85 -18.89 0.84
CA GLY A 124 -4.00 -19.80 1.97
C GLY A 124 -4.49 -21.18 1.52
N PHE A 125 -5.46 -21.24 0.60
CA PHE A 125 -5.98 -22.48 0.03
C PHE A 125 -4.90 -23.24 -0.76
N ALA A 126 -4.16 -22.53 -1.62
CA ALA A 126 -3.08 -23.12 -2.41
C ALA A 126 -1.98 -23.71 -1.51
N LEU A 127 -1.56 -22.97 -0.48
CA LEU A 127 -0.57 -23.45 0.50
C LEU A 127 -1.09 -24.65 1.29
N GLY A 128 -2.34 -24.61 1.74
CA GLY A 128 -2.98 -25.72 2.45
C GLY A 128 -3.04 -26.98 1.60
N LEU A 129 -3.42 -26.85 0.32
CA LEU A 129 -3.45 -27.97 -0.63
C LEU A 129 -2.04 -28.56 -0.85
N PHE A 130 -1.04 -27.71 -1.01
CA PHE A 130 0.34 -28.14 -1.19
C PHE A 130 0.85 -28.91 0.05
N CYS A 131 0.59 -28.41 1.25
CA CYS A 131 0.94 -29.08 2.49
C CYS A 131 0.20 -30.43 2.64
N ALA A 132 -1.10 -30.49 2.28
CA ALA A 132 -1.89 -31.71 2.36
C ALA A 132 -1.34 -32.81 1.43
N ILE A 133 -1.02 -32.44 0.18
CA ILE A 133 -0.42 -33.37 -0.77
C ILE A 133 0.95 -33.82 -0.29
N GLY A 134 1.81 -32.91 0.20
CA GLY A 134 3.11 -33.20 0.72
C GLY A 134 3.08 -34.17 1.91
N THR A 135 2.16 -33.93 2.84
CA THR A 135 1.98 -34.85 3.99
C THR A 135 1.44 -36.22 3.58
N ALA A 136 0.54 -36.26 2.58
CA ALA A 136 0.05 -37.57 2.07
C ALA A 136 1.18 -38.38 1.46
N PHE A 137 2.05 -37.78 0.64
CA PHE A 137 3.22 -38.45 0.10
C PHE A 137 4.23 -38.87 1.18
N LEU A 138 4.40 -38.03 2.19
CA LEU A 138 5.31 -38.33 3.30
C LEU A 138 4.80 -39.52 4.10
N PHE A 139 3.51 -39.60 4.39
CA PHE A 139 2.92 -40.76 5.08
C PHE A 139 3.02 -42.04 4.23
N GLU A 140 2.75 -41.96 2.93
CA GLU A 140 2.90 -43.10 2.02
C GLU A 140 4.36 -43.59 1.95
N TYR A 141 5.31 -42.65 1.92
CA TYR A 141 6.74 -42.99 1.91
C TYR A 141 7.21 -43.64 3.23
N LEU A 142 6.64 -43.22 4.37
CA LEU A 142 6.99 -43.71 5.70
C LEU A 142 6.18 -44.95 6.11
N ASP A 143 5.18 -45.37 5.32
CA ASP A 143 4.34 -46.53 5.62
C ASP A 143 5.04 -47.82 5.13
N PRO A 144 5.66 -48.63 6.01
CA PRO A 144 6.31 -49.86 5.64
C PRO A 144 5.33 -51.02 5.45
N THR A 145 4.02 -50.74 5.33
CA THR A 145 2.99 -51.76 5.26
C THR A 145 3.01 -52.43 3.89
N VAL A 146 3.29 -53.75 3.89
CA VAL A 146 3.21 -54.59 2.70
C VAL A 146 1.74 -54.79 2.31
N ARG A 147 1.32 -54.17 1.22
CA ARG A 147 -0.09 -54.16 0.76
C ARG A 147 -0.34 -55.09 -0.44
N SER A 148 0.70 -55.59 -1.06
CA SER A 148 0.58 -56.39 -2.27
C SER A 148 1.45 -57.66 -2.21
N GLU A 149 0.97 -58.74 -2.81
CA GLU A 149 1.72 -59.97 -3.00
C GLU A 149 3.05 -59.75 -3.73
N ARG A 150 3.11 -58.73 -4.61
CA ARG A 150 4.33 -58.35 -5.33
C ARG A 150 5.39 -57.77 -4.43
N ASP A 151 4.98 -57.04 -3.38
CA ASP A 151 5.87 -56.38 -2.44
C ASP A 151 6.63 -57.45 -1.62
N ILE A 152 5.95 -58.55 -1.27
CA ILE A 152 6.53 -59.71 -0.55
C ILE A 152 7.62 -60.38 -1.41
N VAL A 153 7.34 -60.60 -2.68
CA VAL A 153 8.29 -61.28 -3.59
C VAL A 153 9.50 -60.39 -3.85
N TYR A 154 9.30 -59.06 -3.92
CA TYR A 154 10.37 -58.11 -4.25
C TYR A 154 11.28 -57.82 -3.07
N GLU A 155 10.74 -57.78 -1.85
CA GLU A 155 11.48 -57.39 -0.65
C GLU A 155 12.08 -58.62 0.07
N ILE A 156 11.42 -59.76 0.04
CA ILE A 156 11.86 -60.96 0.77
C ILE A 156 12.46 -62.01 -0.16
N GLY A 157 12.20 -61.90 -1.49
CA GLY A 157 12.80 -62.83 -2.49
C GLY A 157 12.28 -64.28 -2.46
N ILE A 158 11.13 -64.51 -1.78
CA ILE A 158 10.53 -65.82 -1.62
C ILE A 158 9.27 -65.96 -2.47
N PRO A 159 9.12 -67.01 -3.31
CA PRO A 159 7.87 -67.14 -4.08
C PRO A 159 6.66 -67.45 -3.20
N ILE A 160 5.56 -66.84 -3.48
CA ILE A 160 4.28 -67.04 -2.80
C ILE A 160 3.74 -68.44 -3.14
N ILE A 161 3.49 -69.23 -2.14
CA ILE A 161 3.02 -70.65 -2.30
C ILE A 161 1.46 -70.69 -2.29
N GLY A 162 0.80 -69.69 -1.77
CA GLY A 162 -0.66 -69.61 -1.75
C GLY A 162 -1.18 -68.37 -1.02
N ASN A 163 -2.40 -67.96 -1.36
CA ASN A 163 -3.13 -66.87 -0.71
C ASN A 163 -4.39 -67.46 -0.07
N ILE A 164 -4.66 -67.12 1.19
CA ILE A 164 -5.90 -67.54 1.91
C ILE A 164 -6.83 -66.33 1.87
N PRO A 165 -7.94 -66.35 1.10
CA PRO A 165 -8.91 -65.29 1.14
C PRO A 165 -9.67 -65.31 2.45
N GLU A 166 -9.94 -64.13 3.04
CA GLU A 166 -10.87 -63.95 4.16
C GLU A 166 -12.32 -64.13 3.72
#